data_e9ca2d5cc2e7ee4c4c121a6a783f3772
#
_entry.id   e9ca2d5cc2e7ee4c4c121a6a783f3772
#
_cell.length_a   1.000
_cell.length_b   1.000
_cell.length_c   1.000
_cell.angle_alpha   90.00
_cell.angle_beta   90.00
_cell.angle_gamma   90.00
#
_symmetry.space_group_name_H-M   'P 1'
#
loop_
_entity.id
_entity.type
_entity.pdbx_description
1 polymer ?
#
loop_
_entity_poly.entity_id
_entity_poly.type
_entity_poly.pdbx_seq_one_letter_code
_entity_poly.pdbx_strand_id
1 'polypeptide(L)'
;MKKSETTSFIITIVAAVLIALFVRNFIFNIAVVNGESMHPTLNEKDKLICLSYKRFTDIPRGEIVVIDAPNDNRNYIKRLIGKPGDTIEFIDGKVLLNGKVLEEAYTSSDYTESDQDKFILKDDQYFVLGDNRLPGMSVDSRYFGPIEKKRIKSAAVYRILPLKNRGKIESLIK
;
A
#
# COMPACT_ATOMS: atom_id res chain seq x y z
N MET A 1 -20.31 44.69 -21.49
CA MET A 1 -20.87 43.66 -20.64
C MET A 1 -20.47 42.24 -21.04
N LYS A 2 -20.54 41.78 -22.28
CA LYS A 2 -20.20 40.42 -22.71
C LYS A 2 -18.76 39.95 -22.37
N LYS A 3 -17.76 40.85 -22.37
CA LYS A 3 -16.35 40.48 -22.13
C LYS A 3 -16.08 40.05 -20.67
N SER A 4 -16.81 40.57 -19.70
CA SER A 4 -16.73 40.24 -18.29
C SER A 4 -17.31 38.85 -17.98
N GLU A 5 -18.42 38.47 -18.61
CA GLU A 5 -19.07 37.16 -18.43
C GLU A 5 -18.21 36.03 -18.98
N THR A 6 -17.62 36.24 -20.19
CA THR A 6 -16.72 35.25 -20.79
C THR A 6 -15.46 35.05 -19.94
N THR A 7 -14.88 36.12 -19.39
CA THR A 7 -13.71 36.06 -18.52
C THR A 7 -14.04 35.30 -17.22
N SER A 8 -15.17 35.59 -16.60
CA SER A 8 -15.64 34.92 -15.38
C SER A 8 -15.88 33.42 -15.64
N PHE A 9 -16.46 33.08 -16.78
CA PHE A 9 -16.68 31.68 -17.17
C PHE A 9 -15.34 30.91 -17.34
N ILE A 10 -14.37 31.52 -18.01
CA ILE A 10 -13.03 30.91 -18.20
C ILE A 10 -12.34 30.70 -16.83
N ILE A 11 -12.38 31.69 -15.94
CA ILE A 11 -11.80 31.58 -14.61
C ILE A 11 -12.45 30.43 -13.84
N THR A 12 -13.76 30.27 -13.92
CA THR A 12 -14.49 29.18 -13.25
C THR A 12 -14.04 27.80 -13.77
N ILE A 13 -13.90 27.66 -15.09
CA ILE A 13 -13.42 26.40 -15.68
C ILE A 13 -11.98 26.10 -15.23
N VAL A 14 -11.09 27.09 -15.27
CA VAL A 14 -9.69 26.93 -14.86
C VAL A 14 -9.63 26.52 -13.37
N ALA A 15 -10.39 27.20 -12.52
CA ALA A 15 -10.46 26.85 -11.10
C ALA A 15 -10.98 25.42 -10.89
N ALA A 16 -12.03 25.02 -11.58
CA ALA A 16 -12.57 23.66 -11.49
C ALA A 16 -11.54 22.59 -11.93
N VAL A 17 -10.81 22.85 -13.01
CA VAL A 17 -9.74 21.95 -13.48
C VAL A 17 -8.60 21.87 -12.46
N LEU A 18 -8.17 23.00 -11.89
CA LEU A 18 -7.13 23.01 -10.86
C LEU A 18 -7.53 22.25 -9.61
N ILE A 19 -8.78 22.43 -9.15
CA ILE A 19 -9.34 21.69 -8.02
C ILE A 19 -9.38 20.19 -8.34
N ALA A 20 -9.84 19.79 -9.52
CA ALA A 20 -9.90 18.39 -9.92
C ALA A 20 -8.50 17.75 -9.96
N LEU A 21 -7.49 18.45 -10.49
CA LEU A 21 -6.10 18.00 -10.50
C LEU A 21 -5.53 17.90 -9.08
N PHE A 22 -5.83 18.86 -8.22
CA PHE A 22 -5.44 18.83 -6.82
C PHE A 22 -6.02 17.61 -6.09
N VAL A 23 -7.33 17.40 -6.21
CA VAL A 23 -8.04 16.26 -5.60
C VAL A 23 -7.43 14.94 -6.10
N ARG A 24 -7.24 14.80 -7.41
CA ARG A 24 -6.65 13.59 -8.01
C ARG A 24 -5.24 13.30 -7.51
N ASN A 25 -4.38 14.31 -7.39
CA ASN A 25 -2.97 14.11 -7.05
C ASN A 25 -2.71 14.00 -5.55
N PHE A 26 -3.50 14.70 -4.73
CA PHE A 26 -3.25 14.84 -3.30
C PHE A 26 -4.24 14.10 -2.40
N ILE A 27 -5.45 13.82 -2.87
CA ILE A 27 -6.47 13.21 -2.03
C ILE A 27 -6.61 11.72 -2.34
N PHE A 28 -6.98 11.35 -3.56
CA PHE A 28 -7.17 9.94 -3.90
C PHE A 28 -6.78 9.60 -5.34
N ASN A 29 -6.43 8.33 -5.54
CA ASN A 29 -6.21 7.76 -6.86
C ASN A 29 -6.86 6.37 -6.95
N ILE A 30 -6.94 5.84 -8.17
CA ILE A 30 -7.40 4.47 -8.41
C ILE A 30 -6.19 3.63 -8.78
N ALA A 31 -5.98 2.53 -8.06
CA ALA A 31 -5.01 1.51 -8.39
C ALA A 31 -5.70 0.26 -8.95
N VAL A 32 -5.03 -0.39 -9.89
CA VAL A 32 -5.43 -1.70 -10.41
C VAL A 32 -4.43 -2.73 -9.93
N VAL A 33 -4.92 -3.81 -9.33
CA VAL A 33 -4.07 -4.92 -8.87
C VAL A 33 -3.59 -5.70 -10.08
N ASN A 34 -2.27 -5.82 -10.21
CA ASN A 34 -1.61 -6.64 -11.23
C ASN A 34 -0.79 -7.72 -10.52
N GLY A 35 -1.12 -8.99 -10.82
CA GLY A 35 -0.50 -10.16 -10.22
C GLY A 35 -1.15 -10.61 -8.92
N GLU A 36 -0.58 -11.64 -8.31
CA GLU A 36 -1.19 -12.39 -7.21
C GLU A 36 -0.49 -12.20 -5.85
N SER A 37 0.42 -11.24 -5.74
CA SER A 37 1.22 -11.05 -4.51
C SER A 37 0.40 -10.68 -3.27
N MET A 38 -0.84 -10.25 -3.44
CA MET A 38 -1.77 -9.90 -2.35
C MET A 38 -2.91 -10.90 -2.19
N HIS A 39 -2.86 -12.07 -2.88
CA HIS A 39 -3.83 -13.15 -2.68
C HIS A 39 -3.68 -13.75 -1.26
N PRO A 40 -4.75 -14.08 -0.57
CA PRO A 40 -6.16 -14.06 -0.99
C PRO A 40 -6.89 -12.72 -0.78
N THR A 41 -6.26 -11.74 -0.14
CA THR A 41 -6.91 -10.47 0.20
C THR A 41 -7.33 -9.68 -1.04
N LEU A 42 -6.44 -9.56 -2.03
CA LEU A 42 -6.69 -8.89 -3.30
C LEU A 42 -6.39 -9.84 -4.45
N ASN A 43 -7.22 -9.77 -5.49
CA ASN A 43 -7.07 -10.57 -6.70
C ASN A 43 -6.67 -9.69 -7.89
N GLU A 44 -6.08 -10.32 -8.90
CA GLU A 44 -5.75 -9.63 -10.14
C GLU A 44 -6.98 -8.90 -10.73
N LYS A 45 -6.75 -7.71 -11.28
CA LYS A 45 -7.77 -6.79 -11.83
C LYS A 45 -8.72 -6.15 -10.81
N ASP A 46 -8.55 -6.39 -9.50
CA ASP A 46 -9.25 -5.59 -8.50
C ASP A 46 -8.94 -4.10 -8.70
N LYS A 47 -9.96 -3.24 -8.62
CA LYS A 47 -9.79 -1.79 -8.64
C LYS A 47 -10.00 -1.20 -7.26
N LEU A 48 -9.03 -0.43 -6.81
CA LEU A 48 -8.95 0.07 -5.45
C LEU A 48 -8.97 1.60 -5.44
N ILE A 49 -9.68 2.17 -4.48
CA ILE A 49 -9.51 3.58 -4.09
C ILE A 49 -8.37 3.65 -3.11
N CYS A 50 -7.38 4.48 -3.42
CA CYS A 50 -6.21 4.72 -2.60
C CYS A 50 -6.14 6.18 -2.18
N LEU A 51 -5.84 6.44 -0.91
CA LEU A 51 -5.74 7.78 -0.33
C LEU A 51 -4.29 8.25 -0.35
N SER A 52 -3.99 9.22 -1.20
CA SER A 52 -2.62 9.71 -1.40
C SER A 52 -2.12 10.55 -0.22
N TYR A 53 -3.01 11.26 0.50
CA TYR A 53 -2.63 12.05 1.66
C TYR A 53 -2.10 11.21 2.82
N LYS A 54 -2.46 9.93 2.89
CA LYS A 54 -1.99 9.02 3.95
C LYS A 54 -0.46 8.88 3.98
N ARG A 55 0.22 9.08 2.86
CA ARG A 55 1.70 9.11 2.82
C ARG A 55 2.33 10.17 3.72
N PHE A 56 1.60 11.22 4.06
CA PHE A 56 2.05 12.33 4.91
C PHE A 56 1.66 12.15 6.39
N THR A 57 0.85 11.15 6.69
CA THR A 57 0.40 10.84 8.05
C THR A 57 1.14 9.63 8.61
N ASP A 58 0.87 9.29 9.86
CA ASP A 58 1.22 7.97 10.38
C ASP A 58 0.29 6.93 9.74
N ILE A 59 0.90 5.91 9.10
CA ILE A 59 0.16 4.83 8.45
C ILE A 59 0.02 3.70 9.47
N PRO A 60 -1.20 3.30 9.82
CA PRO A 60 -1.42 2.18 10.72
C PRO A 60 -0.79 0.89 10.17
N ARG A 61 -0.27 0.08 11.08
CA ARG A 61 0.19 -1.26 10.75
C ARG A 61 -0.96 -2.11 10.19
N GLY A 62 -0.66 -2.99 9.24
CA GLY A 62 -1.67 -3.81 8.58
C GLY A 62 -2.38 -3.13 7.42
N GLU A 63 -2.22 -1.82 7.19
CA GLU A 63 -2.77 -1.17 5.99
C GLU A 63 -2.08 -1.67 4.72
N ILE A 64 -2.87 -1.77 3.64
CA ILE A 64 -2.35 -2.08 2.31
C ILE A 64 -1.90 -0.78 1.66
N VAL A 65 -0.63 -0.73 1.27
CA VAL A 65 0.00 0.47 0.70
C VAL A 65 0.43 0.24 -0.74
N VAL A 66 0.38 1.31 -1.52
CA VAL A 66 0.99 1.38 -2.85
C VAL A 66 2.37 1.99 -2.68
N ILE A 67 3.39 1.27 -3.11
CA ILE A 67 4.79 1.68 -2.98
C ILE A 67 5.46 1.82 -4.34
N ASP A 68 6.45 2.67 -4.40
CA ASP A 68 7.43 2.75 -5.48
C ASP A 68 8.49 1.66 -5.26
N ALA A 69 8.52 0.66 -6.13
CA ALA A 69 9.41 -0.49 -5.95
C ALA A 69 10.89 -0.06 -6.00
N PRO A 70 11.75 -0.50 -5.05
CA PRO A 70 13.15 -0.06 -4.99
C PRO A 70 13.97 -0.35 -6.24
N ASN A 71 13.75 -1.50 -6.87
CA ASN A 71 14.57 -2.03 -7.95
C ASN A 71 13.78 -2.13 -9.28
N ASP A 72 12.63 -1.49 -9.38
CA ASP A 72 11.75 -1.57 -10.52
C ASP A 72 11.00 -0.23 -10.69
N ASN A 73 10.80 0.21 -11.91
CA ASN A 73 10.04 1.44 -12.21
C ASN A 73 8.51 1.22 -12.14
N ARG A 74 8.06 0.27 -11.33
CA ARG A 74 6.65 -0.07 -11.14
C ARG A 74 6.18 0.22 -9.72
N ASN A 75 4.88 0.42 -9.58
CA ASN A 75 4.26 0.46 -8.27
C ASN A 75 3.87 -0.95 -7.82
N TYR A 76 4.18 -1.28 -6.57
CA TYR A 76 3.73 -2.52 -5.94
C TYR A 76 2.65 -2.23 -4.91
N ILE A 77 1.78 -3.19 -4.70
CA ILE A 77 0.78 -3.17 -3.65
C ILE A 77 1.20 -4.20 -2.61
N LYS A 78 1.39 -3.79 -1.36
CA LYS A 78 1.87 -4.62 -0.26
C LYS A 78 1.19 -4.24 1.05
N ARG A 79 1.28 -5.11 2.05
CA ARG A 79 0.82 -4.83 3.41
C ARG A 79 1.97 -4.28 4.26
N LEU A 80 1.69 -3.21 5.01
CA LEU A 80 2.63 -2.61 5.96
C LEU A 80 2.72 -3.48 7.22
N ILE A 81 3.88 -4.08 7.45
CA ILE A 81 4.12 -4.96 8.61
C ILE A 81 4.94 -4.25 9.68
N GLY A 82 6.08 -3.68 9.31
CA GLY A 82 7.00 -3.02 10.23
C GLY A 82 7.03 -1.52 10.06
N LYS A 83 7.24 -0.81 11.16
CA LYS A 83 7.39 0.65 11.27
C LYS A 83 8.76 0.99 11.84
N PRO A 84 9.23 2.25 11.77
CA PRO A 84 10.49 2.66 12.39
C PRO A 84 10.65 2.18 13.83
N GLY A 85 11.81 1.61 14.15
CA GLY A 85 12.13 1.05 15.46
C GLY A 85 11.70 -0.40 15.68
N ASP A 86 10.93 -1.00 14.77
CA ASP A 86 10.54 -2.40 14.90
C ASP A 86 11.67 -3.36 14.53
N THR A 87 11.57 -4.55 15.11
CA THR A 87 12.33 -5.73 14.71
C THR A 87 11.38 -6.74 14.09
N ILE A 88 11.69 -7.18 12.87
CA ILE A 88 10.98 -8.25 12.16
C ILE A 88 11.90 -9.46 12.13
N GLU A 89 11.39 -10.61 12.53
CA GLU A 89 12.14 -11.87 12.53
C GLU A 89 11.32 -12.95 11.84
N PHE A 90 12.03 -13.89 11.21
CA PHE A 90 11.45 -15.06 10.56
C PHE A 90 12.01 -16.30 11.25
N ILE A 91 11.17 -16.98 12.05
CA ILE A 91 11.57 -18.14 12.84
C ILE A 91 10.55 -19.26 12.60
N ASP A 92 11.02 -20.42 12.17
CA ASP A 92 10.19 -21.60 11.87
C ASP A 92 8.99 -21.28 10.96
N GLY A 93 9.22 -20.40 9.96
CA GLY A 93 8.19 -19.99 9.02
C GLY A 93 7.16 -19.01 9.58
N LYS A 94 7.33 -18.55 10.80
CA LYS A 94 6.47 -17.51 11.39
C LYS A 94 7.14 -16.15 11.33
N VAL A 95 6.33 -15.11 11.13
CA VAL A 95 6.77 -13.72 11.23
C VAL A 95 6.63 -13.28 12.69
N LEU A 96 7.71 -12.79 13.25
CA LEU A 96 7.69 -12.18 14.58
C LEU A 96 7.87 -10.67 14.43
N LEU A 97 7.10 -9.95 15.20
CA LEU A 97 7.18 -8.50 15.34
C LEU A 97 7.56 -8.16 16.78
N ASN A 98 8.74 -7.58 16.98
CA ASN A 98 9.27 -7.23 18.29
C ASN A 98 9.27 -8.45 19.25
N GLY A 99 9.68 -9.62 18.75
CA GLY A 99 9.77 -10.87 19.48
C GLY A 99 8.44 -11.58 19.73
N LYS A 100 7.31 -11.08 19.20
CA LYS A 100 6.00 -11.73 19.32
C LYS A 100 5.54 -12.24 17.96
N VAL A 101 5.04 -13.46 17.91
CA VAL A 101 4.45 -14.03 16.69
C VAL A 101 3.31 -13.14 16.22
N LEU A 102 3.37 -12.75 14.96
CA LEU A 102 2.34 -11.96 14.31
C LEU A 102 1.19 -12.89 13.86
N GLU A 103 -0.03 -12.60 14.30
CA GLU A 103 -1.20 -13.33 13.85
C GLU A 103 -1.64 -12.80 12.47
N GLU A 104 -1.59 -13.65 11.45
CA GLU A 104 -1.75 -13.26 10.05
C GLU A 104 -2.81 -14.12 9.34
N ALA A 105 -4.05 -14.09 9.83
CA ALA A 105 -5.18 -14.85 9.26
C ALA A 105 -5.52 -14.48 7.79
N TYR A 106 -4.87 -13.48 7.23
CA TYR A 106 -5.08 -12.99 5.86
C TYR A 106 -4.10 -13.56 4.83
N THR A 107 -3.12 -14.34 5.25
CA THR A 107 -2.07 -14.86 4.37
C THR A 107 -2.51 -16.12 3.63
N SER A 108 -1.88 -16.38 2.48
CA SER A 108 -2.12 -17.58 1.68
C SER A 108 -1.51 -18.86 2.27
N SER A 109 -0.60 -18.71 3.25
CA SER A 109 0.12 -19.80 3.88
C SER A 109 0.46 -19.47 5.32
N ASP A 110 0.45 -20.47 6.18
CA ASP A 110 0.93 -20.37 7.57
C ASP A 110 2.46 -20.36 7.68
N TYR A 111 3.14 -20.56 6.57
CA TYR A 111 4.60 -20.57 6.47
C TYR A 111 5.09 -19.41 5.58
N THR A 112 6.00 -18.61 6.12
CA THR A 112 6.65 -17.49 5.43
C THR A 112 8.15 -17.74 5.35
N GLU A 113 8.66 -18.01 4.15
CA GLU A 113 10.10 -18.15 3.89
C GLU A 113 10.76 -16.78 3.74
N SER A 114 11.99 -16.67 4.26
CA SER A 114 12.85 -15.50 4.08
C SER A 114 14.32 -15.93 4.07
N ASP A 115 15.11 -15.38 3.16
CA ASP A 115 16.56 -15.62 3.10
C ASP A 115 17.32 -14.94 4.24
N GLN A 116 16.73 -13.92 4.84
CA GLN A 116 17.28 -13.21 6.00
C GLN A 116 16.35 -13.36 7.18
N ASP A 117 16.89 -13.84 8.30
CA ASP A 117 16.11 -14.18 9.48
C ASP A 117 15.67 -12.95 10.28
N LYS A 118 16.35 -11.80 10.13
CA LYS A 118 16.10 -10.64 10.98
C LYS A 118 16.34 -9.31 10.28
N PHE A 119 15.40 -8.37 10.49
CA PHE A 119 15.49 -6.97 10.06
C PHE A 119 15.22 -6.05 11.25
N ILE A 120 16.13 -5.10 11.50
CA ILE A 120 15.95 -4.03 12.50
C ILE A 120 15.69 -2.74 11.73
N LEU A 121 14.50 -2.17 11.90
CA LEU A 121 14.08 -1.00 11.14
C LEU A 121 14.63 0.27 11.80
N LYS A 122 15.39 1.04 11.00
CA LYS A 122 15.90 2.37 11.39
C LYS A 122 14.78 3.42 11.30
N ASP A 123 15.11 4.64 11.69
CA ASP A 123 14.25 5.79 11.46
C ASP A 123 13.90 5.90 9.98
N ASP A 124 12.63 6.21 9.69
CA ASP A 124 12.06 6.30 8.34
C ASP A 124 12.03 4.98 7.53
N GLN A 125 12.32 3.83 8.15
CA GLN A 125 12.24 2.53 7.49
C GLN A 125 10.94 1.80 7.81
N TYR A 126 10.35 1.23 6.77
CA TYR A 126 9.10 0.46 6.81
C TYR A 126 9.32 -0.90 6.18
N PHE A 127 8.67 -1.92 6.72
CA PHE A 127 8.74 -3.28 6.19
C PHE A 127 7.39 -3.68 5.63
N VAL A 128 7.38 -4.14 4.38
CA VAL A 128 6.15 -4.49 3.67
C VAL A 128 6.21 -5.92 3.15
N LEU A 129 5.10 -6.66 3.26
CA LEU A 129 4.97 -8.02 2.75
C LEU A 129 3.76 -8.14 1.82
N GLY A 130 3.84 -9.07 0.87
CA GLY A 130 2.67 -9.55 0.18
C GLY A 130 1.86 -10.49 1.08
N ASP A 131 0.56 -10.54 0.91
CA ASP A 131 -0.30 -11.49 1.62
C ASP A 131 -0.14 -12.91 1.05
N ASN A 132 0.32 -13.02 -0.19
CA ASN A 132 0.71 -14.30 -0.79
C ASN A 132 2.13 -14.67 -0.32
N ARG A 133 2.18 -15.53 0.70
CA ARG A 133 3.43 -15.96 1.34
C ARG A 133 4.08 -17.16 0.67
N LEU A 134 3.44 -17.76 -0.33
CA LEU A 134 4.02 -18.89 -1.08
C LEU A 134 5.33 -18.47 -1.74
N PRO A 135 6.31 -19.38 -1.84
CA PRO A 135 7.61 -19.10 -2.44
C PRO A 135 7.48 -18.50 -3.85
N GLY A 136 8.23 -17.42 -4.12
CA GLY A 136 8.25 -16.75 -5.43
C GLY A 136 7.01 -15.92 -5.79
N MET A 137 5.94 -15.94 -4.99
CA MET A 137 4.68 -15.26 -5.33
C MET A 137 4.66 -13.77 -4.97
N SER A 138 5.60 -13.29 -4.16
CA SER A 138 5.69 -11.88 -3.80
C SER A 138 7.12 -11.37 -3.77
N VAL A 139 7.41 -10.35 -4.56
CA VAL A 139 8.62 -9.52 -4.41
C VAL A 139 8.29 -8.42 -3.43
N ASP A 140 8.85 -8.49 -2.21
CA ASP A 140 8.57 -7.59 -1.10
C ASP A 140 9.82 -7.34 -0.25
N SER A 141 9.69 -6.84 0.98
CA SER A 141 10.83 -6.49 1.82
C SER A 141 11.75 -7.66 2.20
N ARG A 142 11.32 -8.90 2.05
CA ARG A 142 12.20 -10.07 2.18
C ARG A 142 13.28 -10.08 1.09
N TYR A 143 12.94 -9.55 -0.10
CA TYR A 143 13.81 -9.52 -1.27
C TYR A 143 14.62 -8.22 -1.38
N PHE A 144 13.96 -7.05 -1.24
CA PHE A 144 14.62 -5.75 -1.45
C PHE A 144 14.94 -4.99 -0.14
N GLY A 145 14.64 -5.59 1.02
CA GLY A 145 14.85 -4.97 2.32
C GLY A 145 13.78 -3.93 2.71
N PRO A 146 13.97 -3.24 3.84
CA PRO A 146 13.10 -2.16 4.28
C PRO A 146 13.08 -1.01 3.27
N ILE A 147 11.94 -0.31 3.19
CA ILE A 147 11.74 0.85 2.33
C ILE A 147 11.66 2.14 3.14
N GLU A 148 12.08 3.26 2.57
CA GLU A 148 11.87 4.59 3.16
C GLU A 148 10.42 5.05 2.98
N LYS A 149 9.91 5.86 3.90
CA LYS A 149 8.54 6.42 3.85
C LYS A 149 8.22 7.11 2.53
N LYS A 150 9.18 7.83 1.93
CA LYS A 150 8.99 8.54 0.66
C LYS A 150 8.58 7.62 -0.50
N ARG A 151 8.86 6.30 -0.41
CA ARG A 151 8.42 5.31 -1.40
C ARG A 151 6.95 4.91 -1.25
N ILE A 152 6.31 5.22 -0.11
CA ILE A 152 4.89 4.96 0.08
C ILE A 152 4.11 6.07 -0.60
N LYS A 153 3.35 5.74 -1.65
CA LYS A 153 2.58 6.70 -2.46
C LYS A 153 1.18 6.95 -1.94
N SER A 154 0.51 5.90 -1.47
CA SER A 154 -0.87 5.96 -0.97
C SER A 154 -1.23 4.71 -0.18
N ALA A 155 -2.36 4.74 0.53
CA ALA A 155 -2.94 3.57 1.18
C ALA A 155 -4.25 3.18 0.51
N ALA A 156 -4.43 1.89 0.21
CA ALA A 156 -5.64 1.34 -0.36
C ALA A 156 -6.71 1.18 0.73
N VAL A 157 -7.86 1.81 0.56
CA VAL A 157 -8.89 1.86 1.60
C VAL A 157 -10.20 1.21 1.21
N TYR A 158 -10.47 1.08 -0.09
CA TYR A 158 -11.73 0.53 -0.57
C TYR A 158 -11.55 -0.19 -1.91
N ARG A 159 -12.17 -1.36 -2.06
CA ARG A 159 -12.26 -2.08 -3.33
C ARG A 159 -13.56 -1.71 -4.02
N ILE A 160 -13.47 -1.18 -5.25
CA ILE A 160 -14.64 -0.78 -6.05
C ILE A 160 -15.05 -1.85 -7.06
N LEU A 161 -14.11 -2.62 -7.58
CA LEU A 161 -14.37 -3.72 -8.51
C LEU A 161 -13.53 -4.94 -8.11
N PRO A 162 -14.06 -6.16 -8.37
CA PRO A 162 -15.39 -6.47 -8.91
C PRO A 162 -16.51 -6.15 -7.91
N LEU A 163 -17.70 -5.81 -8.40
CA LEU A 163 -18.84 -5.42 -7.54
C LEU A 163 -19.20 -6.48 -6.49
N LYS A 164 -18.98 -7.76 -6.81
CA LYS A 164 -19.21 -8.89 -5.92
C LYS A 164 -18.38 -8.77 -4.61
N ASN A 165 -17.17 -8.22 -4.69
CA ASN A 165 -16.21 -8.15 -3.59
C ASN A 165 -15.96 -6.70 -3.17
N ARG A 166 -16.84 -5.76 -3.55
CA ARG A 166 -16.68 -4.35 -3.16
C ARG A 166 -16.79 -4.19 -1.65
N GLY A 167 -15.96 -3.33 -1.08
CA GLY A 167 -15.98 -3.08 0.34
C GLY A 167 -14.74 -2.36 0.85
N LYS A 168 -14.79 -1.99 2.12
CA LYS A 168 -13.65 -1.42 2.83
C LYS A 168 -12.54 -2.45 2.94
N ILE A 169 -11.32 -2.02 2.74
CA ILE A 169 -10.12 -2.82 3.00
C ILE A 169 -9.71 -2.56 4.45
N GLU A 170 -9.67 -3.62 5.24
CA GLU A 170 -9.38 -3.51 6.66
C GLU A 170 -7.89 -3.66 6.96
N SER A 171 -7.42 -2.92 7.95
CA SER A 171 -6.15 -3.13 8.60
C SER A 171 -6.32 -4.29 9.58
N LEU A 172 -5.75 -5.45 9.25
CA LEU A 172 -5.97 -6.71 9.98
C LEU A 172 -4.93 -6.99 11.07
N ILE A 173 -3.98 -6.09 11.28
CA ILE A 173 -2.96 -6.18 12.33
C ILE A 173 -3.30 -5.15 13.41
N LYS A 174 -3.48 -5.62 14.64
CA LYS A 174 -3.73 -4.80 15.84
C LYS A 174 -2.47 -4.51 16.61
#